data_8679a7f59aa4be68423f3d7d99dd25c3
#
_entry.id   8679a7f59aa4be68423f3d7d99dd25c3
#
_cell.length_a   1.000
_cell.length_b   1.000
_cell.length_c   1.000
_cell.angle_alpha   90.00
_cell.angle_beta   90.00
_cell.angle_gamma   90.00
#
_symmetry.space_group_name_H-M   'P 1'
#
loop_
_entity.id
_entity.type
_entity.pdbx_description
1 polymer ?
#
loop_
_entity_poly.entity_id
_entity_poly.type
_entity_poly.pdbx_seq_one_letter_code
_entity_poly.pdbx_strand_id
1 'polypeptide(L)'
;SKAFKLSILDGVFNDIRDSKGFEEECTYSHGLGFDGKTLIHPGQIQICNKIFTPTVEQLDKAKRIVAAFEEARKKDPNIGVITFEDSQIEELHVAHAKRVIEAESLVNKVEEDSHIEESMTSTSKYKIGNFFEDFKMGQKIIHATPRTITSGDCALYTALYGSRYALHSSKEFAKKMSLDESPVDDFLLFNIAFGKTVPDISLNAIANLGYAECKFLKPAYPGDTIHSTSEVIGIKENSSGDNGVVYVHSIGSNQHGESVIDYKRWVMVRKKN
;
A
#
# COMPACT_ATOMS: atom_id res chain seq x y z
N SER A 1 1.89 9.34 24.63
CA SER A 1 2.26 8.35 23.60
C SER A 1 3.76 8.22 23.45
N LYS A 2 4.54 9.31 23.36
CA LYS A 2 6.01 9.27 23.23
C LYS A 2 6.71 8.52 24.36
N ALA A 3 6.19 8.60 25.60
CA ALA A 3 6.66 7.80 26.72
C ALA A 3 6.52 6.28 26.51
N PHE A 4 5.57 5.86 25.66
CA PHE A 4 5.35 4.46 25.31
C PHE A 4 5.94 4.09 23.93
N LYS A 5 6.77 4.96 23.34
CA LYS A 5 7.36 4.78 21.99
C LYS A 5 6.32 4.55 20.88
N LEU A 6 5.14 5.16 21.02
CA LEU A 6 4.07 5.08 20.04
C LEU A 6 4.08 6.34 19.16
N SER A 7 3.91 6.18 17.85
CA SER A 7 3.65 7.27 16.92
C SER A 7 2.25 7.82 17.13
N ILE A 8 2.11 9.14 16.99
CA ILE A 8 0.81 9.83 17.09
C ILE A 8 0.51 10.44 15.74
N LEU A 9 -0.62 10.05 15.19
CA LEU A 9 -1.17 10.66 13.97
C LEU A 9 -2.32 11.59 14.35
N ASP A 10 -2.34 12.77 13.75
CA ASP A 10 -3.44 13.70 13.84
C ASP A 10 -4.65 13.22 13.03
N GLY A 11 -5.83 13.76 13.31
CA GLY A 11 -7.10 13.41 12.68
C GLY A 11 -7.20 13.83 11.21
N VAL A 12 -8.33 13.53 10.60
CA VAL A 12 -8.61 13.89 9.21
C VAL A 12 -9.03 15.36 9.09
N PHE A 13 -8.65 16.00 8.00
CA PHE A 13 -9.15 17.32 7.60
C PHE A 13 -10.18 17.13 6.48
N ASN A 14 -11.44 17.48 6.77
CA ASN A 14 -12.58 17.12 5.92
C ASN A 14 -12.78 18.05 4.71
N ASP A 15 -12.38 19.32 4.79
CA ASP A 15 -12.52 20.23 3.66
C ASP A 15 -11.37 20.08 2.67
N ILE A 16 -11.54 19.16 1.72
CA ILE A 16 -10.53 18.84 0.69
C ILE A 16 -10.23 20.01 -0.28
N ARG A 17 -11.04 21.09 -0.26
CA ARG A 17 -10.87 22.27 -1.13
C ARG A 17 -10.10 23.39 -0.43
N ASP A 18 -10.03 23.36 0.89
CA ASP A 18 -9.30 24.36 1.69
C ASP A 18 -7.86 23.88 1.95
N SER A 19 -7.00 24.00 0.94
CA SER A 19 -5.58 23.66 1.05
C SER A 19 -4.84 24.51 2.07
N LYS A 20 -5.25 25.77 2.27
CA LYS A 20 -4.60 26.68 3.22
C LYS A 20 -4.94 26.30 4.65
N GLY A 21 -6.19 26.07 4.97
CA GLY A 21 -6.60 25.59 6.29
C GLY A 21 -5.98 24.22 6.63
N PHE A 22 -5.84 23.35 5.62
CA PHE A 22 -5.13 22.09 5.79
C PHE A 22 -3.63 22.30 6.12
N GLU A 23 -2.93 23.22 5.44
CA GLU A 23 -1.52 23.55 5.72
C GLU A 23 -1.34 24.14 7.14
N GLU A 24 -2.26 25.03 7.54
CA GLU A 24 -2.27 25.62 8.88
C GLU A 24 -2.48 24.55 9.97
N GLU A 25 -3.43 23.62 9.78
CA GLU A 25 -3.69 22.53 10.72
C GLU A 25 -2.51 21.56 10.79
N CYS A 26 -1.90 21.17 9.67
CA CYS A 26 -0.69 20.35 9.67
C CYS A 26 0.45 21.01 10.43
N THR A 27 0.67 22.30 10.21
CA THR A 27 1.71 23.08 10.90
C THR A 27 1.47 23.12 12.40
N TYR A 28 0.23 23.33 12.80
CA TYR A 28 -0.17 23.35 14.22
C TYR A 28 0.06 21.97 14.86
N SER A 29 -0.40 20.91 14.22
CA SER A 29 -0.24 19.54 14.71
C SER A 29 1.22 19.12 14.80
N HIS A 30 2.05 19.46 13.81
CA HIS A 30 3.48 19.24 13.84
C HIS A 30 4.13 19.99 15.02
N GLY A 31 3.74 21.25 15.27
CA GLY A 31 4.19 22.04 16.40
C GLY A 31 3.80 21.44 17.76
N LEU A 32 2.68 20.73 17.87
CA LEU A 32 2.26 19.97 19.05
C LEU A 32 3.00 18.63 19.20
N GLY A 33 3.81 18.24 18.21
CA GLY A 33 4.63 17.02 18.23
C GLY A 33 3.92 15.77 17.76
N PHE A 34 2.91 15.89 16.91
CA PHE A 34 2.38 14.75 16.14
C PHE A 34 3.43 14.27 15.13
N ASP A 35 3.44 12.98 14.84
CA ASP A 35 4.41 12.35 13.95
C ASP A 35 3.88 12.30 12.49
N GLY A 36 2.62 12.65 12.27
CA GLY A 36 1.97 12.68 10.96
C GLY A 36 0.48 12.99 11.08
N LYS A 37 -0.23 12.88 9.95
CA LYS A 37 -1.67 13.15 9.85
C LYS A 37 -2.38 12.10 9.00
N THR A 38 -3.61 11.77 9.37
CA THR A 38 -4.47 10.89 8.56
C THR A 38 -5.01 11.68 7.37
N LEU A 39 -4.79 11.16 6.15
CA LEU A 39 -5.17 11.81 4.90
C LEU A 39 -6.37 11.09 4.27
N ILE A 40 -7.29 11.86 3.68
CA ILE A 40 -8.48 11.35 2.99
C ILE A 40 -8.54 11.75 1.52
N HIS A 41 -7.59 12.55 1.04
CA HIS A 41 -7.54 13.02 -0.34
C HIS A 41 -6.10 13.11 -0.85
N PRO A 42 -5.81 12.68 -2.12
CA PRO A 42 -4.45 12.74 -2.68
C PRO A 42 -3.82 14.14 -2.69
N GLY A 43 -4.61 15.20 -2.85
CA GLY A 43 -4.13 16.58 -2.82
C GLY A 43 -3.54 17.02 -1.47
N GLN A 44 -3.81 16.27 -0.39
CA GLN A 44 -3.27 16.54 0.94
C GLN A 44 -1.85 15.98 1.14
N ILE A 45 -1.42 15.02 0.30
CA ILE A 45 -0.17 14.28 0.47
C ILE A 45 1.04 15.21 0.43
N GLN A 46 1.15 16.04 -0.60
CA GLN A 46 2.31 16.91 -0.80
C GLN A 46 2.47 17.93 0.34
N ILE A 47 1.35 18.53 0.78
CA ILE A 47 1.35 19.51 1.87
C ILE A 47 1.77 18.82 3.19
N CYS A 48 1.19 17.65 3.47
CA CYS A 48 1.51 16.87 4.66
C CYS A 48 2.99 16.46 4.69
N ASN A 49 3.49 15.88 3.60
CA ASN A 49 4.89 15.47 3.49
C ASN A 49 5.84 16.64 3.68
N LYS A 50 5.57 17.81 3.06
CA LYS A 50 6.38 19.03 3.21
C LYS A 50 6.52 19.46 4.68
N ILE A 51 5.47 19.31 5.49
CA ILE A 51 5.45 19.81 6.88
C ILE A 51 6.04 18.77 7.85
N PHE A 52 5.76 17.49 7.64
CA PHE A 52 6.19 16.43 8.57
C PHE A 52 7.56 15.82 8.22
N THR A 53 8.10 16.08 7.02
CA THR A 53 9.47 15.65 6.69
C THR A 53 10.48 16.59 7.35
N PRO A 54 11.52 16.05 8.00
CA PRO A 54 12.58 16.86 8.59
C PRO A 54 13.29 17.74 7.55
N THR A 55 13.60 18.98 7.91
CA THR A 55 14.39 19.87 7.04
C THR A 55 15.86 19.42 6.99
N VAL A 56 16.57 19.81 5.93
CA VAL A 56 18.01 19.54 5.78
C VAL A 56 18.81 20.04 6.99
N GLU A 57 18.45 21.19 7.54
CA GLU A 57 19.09 21.79 8.72
C GLU A 57 18.83 20.95 9.99
N GLN A 58 17.59 20.49 10.19
CA GLN A 58 17.23 19.61 11.31
C GLN A 58 17.98 18.29 11.24
N LEU A 59 18.10 17.74 10.03
CA LEU A 59 18.82 16.51 9.80
C LEU A 59 20.32 16.63 10.03
N ASP A 60 20.95 17.68 9.51
CA ASP A 60 22.38 17.96 9.74
C ASP A 60 22.67 18.11 11.24
N LYS A 61 21.84 18.90 11.94
CA LYS A 61 21.95 19.07 13.38
C LYS A 61 21.78 17.74 14.13
N ALA A 62 20.82 16.91 13.73
CA ALA A 62 20.61 15.58 14.32
C ALA A 62 21.82 14.66 14.12
N LYS A 63 22.40 14.61 12.93
CA LYS A 63 23.62 13.85 12.63
C LYS A 63 24.81 14.29 13.48
N ARG A 64 25.02 15.61 13.64
CA ARG A 64 26.10 16.17 14.45
C ARG A 64 25.92 15.87 15.94
N ILE A 65 24.69 15.95 16.47
CA ILE A 65 24.37 15.59 17.88
C ILE A 65 24.72 14.12 18.14
N VAL A 66 24.26 13.20 17.28
CA VAL A 66 24.53 11.77 17.43
C VAL A 66 26.03 11.50 17.40
N ALA A 67 26.75 12.07 16.41
CA ALA A 67 28.18 11.88 16.27
C ALA A 67 28.96 12.38 17.49
N ALA A 68 28.64 13.58 17.99
CA ALA A 68 29.30 14.16 19.15
C ALA A 68 29.06 13.31 20.43
N PHE A 69 27.86 12.80 20.62
CA PHE A 69 27.53 11.96 21.77
C PHE A 69 28.20 10.58 21.69
N GLU A 70 28.26 9.98 20.52
CA GLU A 70 28.94 8.70 20.32
C GLU A 70 30.45 8.81 20.48
N GLU A 71 31.06 9.93 20.07
CA GLU A 71 32.48 10.20 20.32
C GLU A 71 32.77 10.38 21.83
N ALA A 72 31.90 11.08 22.54
CA ALA A 72 32.02 11.23 23.99
C ALA A 72 31.89 9.87 24.72
N ARG A 73 30.98 9.02 24.30
CA ARG A 73 30.82 7.65 24.83
C ARG A 73 32.01 6.73 24.58
N LYS A 74 32.76 6.91 23.50
CA LYS A 74 34.00 6.16 23.28
C LYS A 74 35.06 6.49 24.34
N LYS A 75 35.04 7.73 24.88
CA LYS A 75 35.99 8.20 25.90
C LYS A 75 35.50 7.84 27.33
N ASP A 76 34.22 7.94 27.58
CA ASP A 76 33.56 7.56 28.84
C ASP A 76 32.24 6.84 28.54
N PRO A 77 32.18 5.50 28.72
CA PRO A 77 30.96 4.72 28.43
C PRO A 77 29.75 5.09 29.30
N ASN A 78 29.98 5.75 30.44
CA ASN A 78 28.92 6.12 31.38
C ASN A 78 28.45 7.57 31.25
N ILE A 79 28.94 8.29 30.21
CA ILE A 79 28.57 9.68 30.00
C ILE A 79 27.07 9.78 29.65
N GLY A 80 26.31 10.55 30.45
CA GLY A 80 24.87 10.78 30.26
C GLY A 80 24.53 12.14 29.66
N VAL A 81 25.49 13.10 29.69
CA VAL A 81 25.29 14.48 29.23
C VAL A 81 26.55 15.00 28.56
N ILE A 82 26.42 15.70 27.47
CA ILE A 82 27.49 16.44 26.78
C ILE A 82 27.10 17.90 26.56
N THR A 83 28.06 18.79 26.36
CA THR A 83 27.82 20.15 25.87
C THR A 83 28.01 20.17 24.36
N PHE A 84 27.01 20.64 23.62
CA PHE A 84 27.04 20.77 22.17
C PHE A 84 26.37 22.10 21.77
N GLU A 85 27.11 22.99 21.09
CA GLU A 85 26.64 24.33 20.65
C GLU A 85 25.96 25.10 21.80
N ASP A 86 26.65 25.25 22.93
CA ASP A 86 26.19 25.94 24.16
C ASP A 86 24.92 25.34 24.82
N SER A 87 24.53 24.14 24.41
CA SER A 87 23.38 23.42 24.97
C SER A 87 23.79 22.10 25.58
N GLN A 88 23.12 21.70 26.66
CA GLN A 88 23.29 20.38 27.24
C GLN A 88 22.48 19.34 26.46
N ILE A 89 23.16 18.32 25.98
CA ILE A 89 22.56 17.19 25.25
C ILE A 89 22.61 15.95 26.11
N GLU A 90 21.43 15.43 26.43
CA GLU A 90 21.23 14.19 27.19
C GLU A 90 20.80 13.05 26.24
N GLU A 91 20.75 11.83 26.75
CA GLU A 91 20.29 10.64 26.00
C GLU A 91 18.93 10.83 25.32
N LEU A 92 18.01 11.59 25.94
CA LEU A 92 16.71 11.88 25.36
C LEU A 92 16.82 12.68 24.06
N HIS A 93 17.74 13.64 24.01
CA HIS A 93 18.00 14.45 22.82
C HIS A 93 18.65 13.60 21.70
N VAL A 94 19.54 12.69 22.07
CA VAL A 94 20.16 11.73 21.14
C VAL A 94 19.10 10.77 20.57
N ALA A 95 18.20 10.28 21.40
CA ALA A 95 17.10 9.41 20.95
C ALA A 95 16.15 10.15 19.98
N HIS A 96 15.91 11.44 20.20
CA HIS A 96 15.16 12.28 19.29
C HIS A 96 15.92 12.48 17.96
N ALA A 97 17.20 12.81 18.01
CA ALA A 97 18.04 12.98 16.83
C ALA A 97 18.09 11.70 15.97
N LYS A 98 18.20 10.53 16.59
CA LYS A 98 18.16 9.24 15.87
C LYS A 98 16.83 9.01 15.13
N ARG A 99 15.69 9.41 15.72
CA ARG A 99 14.37 9.33 15.05
C ARG A 99 14.29 10.26 13.83
N VAL A 100 14.85 11.47 13.92
CA VAL A 100 14.91 12.41 12.78
C VAL A 100 15.70 11.81 11.62
N ILE A 101 16.82 11.17 11.91
CA ILE A 101 17.65 10.48 10.90
C ILE A 101 16.92 9.27 10.31
N GLU A 102 16.22 8.50 11.14
CA GLU A 102 15.43 7.34 10.72
C GLU A 102 14.27 7.76 9.81
N ALA A 103 13.58 8.84 10.12
CA ALA A 103 12.50 9.39 9.30
C ALA A 103 12.99 9.76 7.89
N GLU A 104 14.16 10.39 7.75
CA GLU A 104 14.77 10.67 6.43
C GLU A 104 15.09 9.38 5.67
N SER A 105 15.67 8.38 6.35
CA SER A 105 16.01 7.12 5.70
C SER A 105 14.78 6.39 5.14
N LEU A 106 13.63 6.52 5.79
CA LEU A 106 12.36 5.96 5.31
C LEU A 106 11.83 6.75 4.09
N VAL A 107 11.93 8.08 4.09
CA VAL A 107 11.54 8.91 2.94
C VAL A 107 12.41 8.60 1.74
N ASN A 108 13.74 8.58 1.89
CA ASN A 108 14.67 8.25 0.81
C ASN A 108 14.45 6.83 0.28
N LYS A 109 14.15 5.86 1.14
CA LYS A 109 13.85 4.49 0.72
C LYS A 109 12.55 4.40 -0.09
N VAL A 110 11.52 5.17 0.29
CA VAL A 110 10.28 5.26 -0.49
C VAL A 110 10.53 5.96 -1.84
N GLU A 111 11.40 6.97 -1.89
CA GLU A 111 11.81 7.63 -3.14
C GLU A 111 12.67 6.70 -4.01
N GLU A 112 13.61 5.96 -3.45
CA GLU A 112 14.40 4.95 -4.16
C GLU A 112 13.53 3.82 -4.71
N ASP A 113 12.60 3.30 -3.92
CA ASP A 113 11.64 2.29 -4.36
C ASP A 113 10.72 2.85 -5.47
N SER A 114 10.32 4.12 -5.41
CA SER A 114 9.56 4.78 -6.48
C SER A 114 10.40 4.98 -7.75
N HIS A 115 11.69 5.29 -7.62
CA HIS A 115 12.62 5.39 -8.75
C HIS A 115 12.95 4.03 -9.38
N ILE A 116 12.98 2.96 -8.59
CA ILE A 116 13.13 1.58 -9.11
C ILE A 116 11.88 1.18 -9.91
N GLU A 117 10.70 1.51 -9.45
CA GLU A 117 9.46 1.33 -10.21
C GLU A 117 9.44 2.21 -11.48
N GLU A 118 9.91 3.47 -11.42
CA GLU A 118 10.06 4.34 -12.60
C GLU A 118 11.10 3.82 -13.60
N SER A 119 12.20 3.20 -13.15
CA SER A 119 13.22 2.64 -14.05
C SER A 119 12.78 1.36 -14.76
N MET A 120 11.82 0.63 -14.19
CA MET A 120 11.22 -0.56 -14.80
C MET A 120 10.01 -0.23 -15.71
N THR A 121 9.47 0.99 -15.62
CA THR A 121 8.38 1.48 -16.47
C THR A 121 8.80 2.81 -17.09
N SER A 122 9.40 2.73 -18.28
CA SER A 122 9.67 3.94 -19.06
C SER A 122 8.36 4.69 -19.31
N THR A 123 8.35 5.95 -18.92
CA THR A 123 7.41 6.99 -19.27
C THR A 123 5.95 6.81 -18.88
N SER A 124 5.55 7.37 -17.75
CA SER A 124 4.39 8.28 -17.77
C SER A 124 4.09 8.87 -16.39
N LYS A 125 4.04 10.17 -16.30
CA LYS A 125 3.24 10.90 -15.32
C LYS A 125 1.91 10.16 -15.11
N TYR A 126 1.69 9.60 -13.90
CA TYR A 126 0.43 8.98 -13.45
C TYR A 126 -0.31 8.21 -14.56
N LYS A 127 -0.08 6.91 -14.65
CA LYS A 127 -0.88 6.05 -15.52
C LYS A 127 -2.31 6.02 -14.98
N ILE A 128 -3.18 6.84 -15.54
CA ILE A 128 -4.60 6.94 -15.16
C ILE A 128 -5.36 5.72 -15.71
N GLY A 129 -4.87 4.52 -15.45
CA GLY A 129 -5.44 3.29 -15.99
C GLY A 129 -5.31 3.15 -17.51
N ASN A 130 -5.84 2.07 -18.07
CA ASN A 130 -5.93 1.86 -19.50
C ASN A 130 -7.33 2.26 -20.01
N PHE A 131 -7.36 2.85 -21.19
CA PHE A 131 -8.58 3.08 -21.97
C PHE A 131 -8.76 1.96 -22.98
N PHE A 132 -9.90 1.92 -23.66
CA PHE A 132 -10.24 0.84 -24.57
C PHE A 132 -9.18 0.62 -25.69
N GLU A 133 -8.61 1.70 -26.21
CA GLU A 133 -7.59 1.67 -27.27
C GLU A 133 -6.24 1.12 -26.81
N ASP A 134 -6.00 1.06 -25.51
CA ASP A 134 -4.74 0.54 -24.95
C ASP A 134 -4.72 -1.00 -24.89
N PHE A 135 -5.88 -1.64 -25.08
CA PHE A 135 -5.99 -3.09 -25.07
C PHE A 135 -5.79 -3.67 -26.46
N LYS A 136 -5.05 -4.77 -26.52
CA LYS A 136 -4.81 -5.53 -27.74
C LYS A 136 -5.13 -7.01 -27.52
N MET A 137 -5.71 -7.66 -28.54
CA MET A 137 -5.95 -9.09 -28.51
C MET A 137 -4.67 -9.87 -28.22
N GLY A 138 -4.70 -10.81 -27.27
CA GLY A 138 -3.54 -11.60 -26.84
C GLY A 138 -2.55 -10.85 -25.94
N GLN A 139 -2.85 -9.60 -25.56
CA GLN A 139 -1.99 -8.83 -24.64
C GLN A 139 -1.94 -9.50 -23.27
N LYS A 140 -0.72 -9.77 -22.79
CA LYS A 140 -0.48 -10.27 -21.43
C LYS A 140 -0.11 -9.11 -20.52
N ILE A 141 -0.73 -9.06 -19.35
CA ILE A 141 -0.57 -8.03 -18.33
C ILE A 141 -0.15 -8.71 -17.05
N ILE A 142 1.01 -8.34 -16.53
CA ILE A 142 1.47 -8.71 -15.19
C ILE A 142 1.08 -7.55 -14.28
N HIS A 143 0.19 -7.82 -13.32
CA HIS A 143 -0.28 -6.77 -12.43
C HIS A 143 0.77 -6.46 -11.37
N ALA A 144 1.08 -5.17 -11.21
CA ALA A 144 2.03 -4.70 -10.23
C ALA A 144 1.53 -4.97 -8.79
N THR A 145 2.46 -4.98 -7.83
CA THR A 145 2.21 -5.08 -6.40
C THR A 145 1.46 -6.33 -5.95
N PRO A 146 2.16 -7.41 -5.60
CA PRO A 146 1.54 -8.55 -4.95
C PRO A 146 0.95 -8.16 -3.58
N ARG A 147 0.02 -8.97 -3.07
CA ARG A 147 -0.57 -8.74 -1.75
C ARG A 147 -0.51 -10.00 -0.89
N THR A 148 0.08 -9.88 0.29
CA THR A 148 0.03 -10.93 1.31
C THR A 148 -1.32 -10.91 2.02
N ILE A 149 -1.96 -12.07 2.12
CA ILE A 149 -3.20 -12.27 2.87
C ILE A 149 -2.86 -12.37 4.36
N THR A 150 -3.50 -11.55 5.18
CA THR A 150 -3.29 -11.59 6.63
C THR A 150 -4.42 -12.31 7.34
N SER A 151 -4.16 -12.81 8.56
CA SER A 151 -5.23 -13.32 9.43
C SER A 151 -6.26 -12.23 9.78
N GLY A 152 -5.85 -10.96 9.77
CA GLY A 152 -6.73 -9.81 9.93
C GLY A 152 -7.73 -9.66 8.78
N ASP A 153 -7.30 -9.88 7.52
CA ASP A 153 -8.20 -9.89 6.35
C ASP A 153 -9.28 -10.96 6.52
N CYS A 154 -8.88 -12.17 6.93
CA CYS A 154 -9.81 -13.28 7.12
C CYS A 154 -10.80 -13.01 8.26
N ALA A 155 -10.32 -12.47 9.39
CA ALA A 155 -11.16 -12.14 10.54
C ALA A 155 -12.17 -11.04 10.19
N LEU A 156 -11.74 -9.98 9.51
CA LEU A 156 -12.61 -8.89 9.08
C LEU A 156 -13.65 -9.38 8.07
N TYR A 157 -13.23 -10.18 7.08
CA TYR A 157 -14.15 -10.73 6.08
C TYR A 157 -15.21 -11.60 6.74
N THR A 158 -14.82 -12.50 7.64
CA THR A 158 -15.77 -13.35 8.39
C THR A 158 -16.75 -12.53 9.24
N ALA A 159 -16.26 -11.48 9.90
CA ALA A 159 -17.09 -10.60 10.73
C ALA A 159 -18.14 -9.82 9.90
N LEU A 160 -17.76 -9.34 8.71
CA LEU A 160 -18.63 -8.53 7.86
C LEU A 160 -19.61 -9.35 7.03
N TYR A 161 -19.15 -10.47 6.49
CA TYR A 161 -19.95 -11.26 5.53
C TYR A 161 -20.45 -12.59 6.09
N GLY A 162 -20.04 -12.93 7.32
CA GLY A 162 -20.62 -14.02 8.07
C GLY A 162 -20.52 -15.38 7.39
N SER A 163 -19.32 -15.76 6.94
CA SER A 163 -19.11 -17.11 6.43
C SER A 163 -19.60 -18.15 7.44
N ARG A 164 -20.65 -18.91 7.08
CA ARG A 164 -21.23 -19.95 7.94
C ARG A 164 -20.54 -21.29 7.78
N TYR A 165 -19.67 -21.42 6.79
CA TYR A 165 -18.92 -22.65 6.57
C TYR A 165 -17.71 -22.68 7.49
N ALA A 166 -17.73 -23.59 8.44
CA ALA A 166 -16.74 -23.67 9.50
C ALA A 166 -15.29 -23.93 9.01
N LEU A 167 -15.10 -24.35 7.77
CA LEU A 167 -13.80 -24.56 7.16
C LEU A 167 -12.91 -23.32 7.23
N HIS A 168 -13.48 -22.13 6.99
CA HIS A 168 -12.75 -20.87 6.94
C HIS A 168 -12.60 -20.18 8.31
N SER A 169 -13.19 -20.73 9.37
CA SER A 169 -13.20 -20.10 10.70
C SER A 169 -12.85 -21.05 11.84
N SER A 170 -12.69 -22.35 11.59
CA SER A 170 -12.37 -23.33 12.61
C SER A 170 -11.22 -24.25 12.16
N LYS A 171 -10.06 -24.07 12.79
CA LYS A 171 -8.89 -24.95 12.55
C LYS A 171 -9.19 -26.41 12.87
N GLU A 172 -9.98 -26.70 13.90
CA GLU A 172 -10.39 -28.05 14.25
C GLU A 172 -11.29 -28.70 13.18
N PHE A 173 -12.15 -27.90 12.56
CA PHE A 173 -12.97 -28.37 11.44
C PHE A 173 -12.10 -28.60 10.19
N ALA A 174 -11.17 -27.71 9.88
CA ALA A 174 -10.25 -27.85 8.77
C ALA A 174 -9.41 -29.13 8.88
N LYS A 175 -8.90 -29.44 10.07
CA LYS A 175 -8.18 -30.72 10.35
C LYS A 175 -9.04 -31.96 10.10
N LYS A 176 -10.34 -31.93 10.45
CA LYS A 176 -11.28 -33.01 10.13
C LYS A 176 -11.49 -33.20 8.63
N MET A 177 -11.26 -32.14 7.85
CA MET A 177 -11.30 -32.16 6.39
C MET A 177 -9.93 -32.42 5.76
N SER A 178 -8.95 -32.89 6.56
CA SER A 178 -7.58 -33.18 6.14
C SER A 178 -6.76 -31.98 5.66
N LEU A 179 -7.07 -30.80 6.21
CA LEU A 179 -6.28 -29.57 6.01
C LEU A 179 -5.59 -29.19 7.31
N ASP A 180 -4.33 -28.75 7.23
CA ASP A 180 -3.54 -28.38 8.41
C ASP A 180 -4.03 -27.08 9.09
N GLU A 181 -4.61 -26.16 8.29
CA GLU A 181 -5.12 -24.87 8.72
C GLU A 181 -6.44 -24.52 8.01
N SER A 182 -7.15 -23.53 8.56
CA SER A 182 -8.33 -22.96 7.89
C SER A 182 -7.89 -22.18 6.65
N PRO A 183 -8.34 -22.54 5.45
CA PRO A 183 -8.04 -21.80 4.24
C PRO A 183 -8.78 -20.45 4.23
N VAL A 184 -8.29 -19.54 3.43
CA VAL A 184 -8.95 -18.27 3.12
C VAL A 184 -10.29 -18.55 2.46
N ASP A 185 -11.32 -17.73 2.78
CA ASP A 185 -12.61 -17.79 2.09
C ASP A 185 -12.42 -17.51 0.59
N ASP A 186 -13.06 -18.32 -0.24
CA ASP A 186 -12.92 -18.26 -1.69
C ASP A 186 -13.22 -16.88 -2.27
N PHE A 187 -14.26 -16.21 -1.79
CA PHE A 187 -14.61 -14.88 -2.25
C PHE A 187 -13.67 -13.78 -1.73
N LEU A 188 -13.06 -13.97 -0.56
CA LEU A 188 -11.98 -13.09 -0.12
C LEU A 188 -10.77 -13.23 -1.04
N LEU A 189 -10.37 -14.46 -1.38
CA LEU A 189 -9.31 -14.73 -2.34
C LEU A 189 -9.62 -14.11 -3.71
N PHE A 190 -10.85 -14.30 -4.21
CA PHE A 190 -11.31 -13.67 -5.45
C PHE A 190 -11.16 -12.16 -5.39
N ASN A 191 -11.65 -11.50 -4.34
CA ASN A 191 -11.59 -10.05 -4.19
C ASN A 191 -10.15 -9.52 -4.15
N ILE A 192 -9.23 -10.26 -3.51
CA ILE A 192 -7.81 -9.90 -3.47
C ILE A 192 -7.18 -10.01 -4.85
N ALA A 193 -7.34 -11.15 -5.54
CA ALA A 193 -6.81 -11.35 -6.88
C ALA A 193 -7.41 -10.38 -7.91
N PHE A 194 -8.73 -10.16 -7.84
CA PHE A 194 -9.45 -9.22 -8.68
C PHE A 194 -8.99 -7.78 -8.45
N GLY A 195 -8.86 -7.35 -7.19
CA GLY A 195 -8.41 -6.00 -6.84
C GLY A 195 -7.05 -5.63 -7.44
N LYS A 196 -6.15 -6.60 -7.62
CA LYS A 196 -4.86 -6.42 -8.29
C LYS A 196 -4.99 -6.06 -9.77
N THR A 197 -6.04 -6.50 -10.43
CA THR A 197 -6.25 -6.26 -11.86
C THR A 197 -6.90 -4.91 -12.16
N VAL A 198 -7.48 -4.25 -11.14
CA VAL A 198 -8.25 -3.00 -11.32
C VAL A 198 -7.43 -1.87 -11.93
N PRO A 199 -6.19 -1.56 -11.47
CA PRO A 199 -5.41 -0.46 -12.01
C PRO A 199 -5.14 -0.57 -13.50
N ASP A 200 -4.95 -1.79 -14.00
CA ASP A 200 -4.57 -2.02 -15.40
C ASP A 200 -5.77 -2.31 -16.31
N ILE A 201 -6.86 -2.88 -15.76
CA ILE A 201 -7.98 -3.36 -16.60
C ILE A 201 -9.22 -2.51 -16.45
N SER A 202 -9.57 -2.10 -15.22
CA SER A 202 -10.89 -1.55 -14.96
C SER A 202 -10.92 -0.21 -14.23
N LEU A 203 -9.79 0.49 -14.12
CA LEU A 203 -9.78 1.83 -13.50
C LEU A 203 -10.64 2.83 -14.29
N ASN A 204 -10.64 2.73 -15.64
CA ASN A 204 -11.47 3.53 -16.53
C ASN A 204 -12.72 2.76 -17.04
N ALA A 205 -13.10 1.70 -16.32
CA ALA A 205 -14.31 0.96 -16.70
C ALA A 205 -15.58 1.75 -16.37
N ILE A 206 -16.57 1.59 -17.24
CA ILE A 206 -17.94 2.02 -16.99
C ILE A 206 -18.63 0.97 -16.12
N ALA A 207 -18.43 -0.31 -16.44
CA ALA A 207 -19.02 -1.44 -15.71
C ALA A 207 -18.22 -2.74 -15.90
N ASN A 208 -18.26 -3.62 -14.91
CA ASN A 208 -17.98 -5.03 -15.08
C ASN A 208 -19.28 -5.72 -15.47
N LEU A 209 -19.35 -6.23 -16.69
CA LEU A 209 -20.59 -6.77 -17.28
C LEU A 209 -20.91 -8.19 -16.81
N GLY A 210 -19.86 -8.95 -16.43
CA GLY A 210 -20.04 -10.31 -15.97
C GLY A 210 -18.75 -11.05 -15.76
N TYR A 211 -18.87 -12.19 -15.12
CA TYR A 211 -17.77 -13.13 -14.83
C TYR A 211 -18.16 -14.52 -15.35
N ALA A 212 -17.16 -15.28 -15.78
CA ALA A 212 -17.34 -16.64 -16.22
C ALA A 212 -16.18 -17.52 -15.80
N GLU A 213 -16.44 -18.82 -15.74
CA GLU A 213 -15.45 -19.87 -15.49
C GLU A 213 -14.57 -19.59 -14.28
N CYS A 214 -15.15 -19.01 -13.22
CA CYS A 214 -14.42 -18.80 -11.96
C CYS A 214 -14.18 -20.14 -11.28
N LYS A 215 -12.91 -20.48 -11.09
CA LYS A 215 -12.47 -21.74 -10.48
C LYS A 215 -11.46 -21.46 -9.38
N PHE A 216 -11.70 -21.98 -8.20
CA PHE A 216 -10.74 -22.04 -7.11
C PHE A 216 -9.95 -23.33 -7.26
N LEU A 217 -8.66 -23.21 -7.57
CA LEU A 217 -7.83 -24.34 -8.00
C LEU A 217 -7.10 -25.00 -6.85
N LYS A 218 -6.62 -24.19 -5.90
CA LYS A 218 -5.95 -24.64 -4.68
C LYS A 218 -6.36 -23.73 -3.52
N PRO A 219 -6.44 -24.27 -2.29
CA PRO A 219 -6.67 -23.43 -1.11
C PRO A 219 -5.49 -22.44 -0.94
N ALA A 220 -5.82 -21.20 -0.58
CA ALA A 220 -4.86 -20.21 -0.13
C ALA A 220 -4.98 -20.06 1.40
N TYR A 221 -3.90 -19.65 2.05
CA TYR A 221 -3.83 -19.53 3.49
C TYR A 221 -3.37 -18.14 3.92
N PRO A 222 -3.70 -17.70 5.15
CA PRO A 222 -3.06 -16.50 5.72
C PRO A 222 -1.54 -16.64 5.68
N GLY A 223 -0.85 -15.63 5.15
CA GLY A 223 0.58 -15.64 4.86
C GLY A 223 0.90 -15.82 3.38
N ASP A 224 -0.01 -16.33 2.56
CA ASP A 224 0.20 -16.42 1.12
C ASP A 224 0.21 -15.04 0.49
N THR A 225 1.12 -14.83 -0.47
CA THR A 225 1.24 -13.61 -1.26
C THR A 225 0.69 -13.84 -2.66
N ILE A 226 -0.39 -13.14 -2.98
CA ILE A 226 -1.11 -13.30 -4.24
C ILE A 226 -0.57 -12.34 -5.30
N HIS A 227 -0.16 -12.91 -6.42
CA HIS A 227 0.17 -12.25 -7.67
C HIS A 227 -0.99 -12.45 -8.66
N SER A 228 -1.20 -11.51 -9.56
CA SER A 228 -2.21 -11.65 -10.61
C SER A 228 -1.62 -11.36 -11.98
N THR A 229 -2.04 -12.15 -12.96
CA THR A 229 -1.75 -11.94 -14.38
C THR A 229 -3.04 -12.01 -15.18
N SER A 230 -3.09 -11.30 -16.30
CA SER A 230 -4.25 -11.31 -17.17
C SER A 230 -3.85 -11.41 -18.64
N GLU A 231 -4.72 -11.99 -19.46
CA GLU A 231 -4.62 -12.02 -20.92
C GLU A 231 -5.91 -11.47 -21.52
N VAL A 232 -5.79 -10.57 -22.47
CA VAL A 232 -6.93 -10.06 -23.25
C VAL A 232 -7.31 -11.10 -24.29
N ILE A 233 -8.48 -11.74 -24.11
CA ILE A 233 -8.97 -12.84 -24.94
C ILE A 233 -10.12 -12.43 -25.85
N GLY A 234 -10.54 -11.16 -25.81
CA GLY A 234 -11.56 -10.61 -26.70
C GLY A 234 -11.67 -9.10 -26.58
N ILE A 235 -11.95 -8.44 -27.68
CA ILE A 235 -12.17 -6.99 -27.76
C ILE A 235 -13.34 -6.73 -28.69
N LYS A 236 -14.29 -5.88 -28.28
CA LYS A 236 -15.43 -5.48 -29.09
C LYS A 236 -15.76 -4.01 -28.86
N GLU A 237 -15.66 -3.20 -29.88
CA GLU A 237 -16.13 -1.81 -29.83
C GLU A 237 -17.67 -1.77 -29.82
N ASN A 238 -18.22 -0.87 -29.02
CA ASN A 238 -19.66 -0.66 -28.97
C ASN A 238 -20.11 0.33 -30.06
N SER A 239 -21.36 0.19 -30.50
CA SER A 239 -21.92 1.02 -31.55
C SER A 239 -22.05 2.50 -31.20
N SER A 240 -22.02 2.86 -29.92
CA SER A 240 -21.97 4.25 -29.46
C SER A 240 -20.66 4.96 -29.82
N GLY A 241 -19.58 4.20 -30.05
CA GLY A 241 -18.27 4.75 -30.42
C GLY A 241 -17.45 5.34 -29.29
N ASP A 242 -17.98 5.49 -28.09
CA ASP A 242 -17.36 6.11 -26.90
C ASP A 242 -16.78 5.11 -25.89
N ASN A 243 -17.03 3.82 -26.10
CA ASN A 243 -16.56 2.74 -25.25
C ASN A 243 -16.48 1.41 -26.00
N GLY A 244 -15.91 0.40 -25.34
CA GLY A 244 -15.90 -0.96 -25.85
C GLY A 244 -15.77 -1.98 -24.73
N VAL A 245 -15.99 -3.24 -25.07
CA VAL A 245 -15.91 -4.36 -24.13
C VAL A 245 -14.59 -5.09 -24.34
N VAL A 246 -13.85 -5.27 -23.23
CA VAL A 246 -12.64 -6.08 -23.17
C VAL A 246 -12.97 -7.36 -22.40
N TYR A 247 -12.69 -8.49 -23.02
CA TYR A 247 -12.83 -9.81 -22.39
C TYR A 247 -11.47 -10.28 -21.93
N VAL A 248 -11.35 -10.59 -20.64
CA VAL A 248 -10.07 -10.84 -19.98
C VAL A 248 -10.11 -12.16 -19.24
N HIS A 249 -9.06 -12.95 -19.41
CA HIS A 249 -8.75 -14.14 -18.61
C HIS A 249 -7.70 -13.77 -17.56
N SER A 250 -7.98 -13.98 -16.28
CA SER A 250 -7.11 -13.62 -15.16
C SER A 250 -6.81 -14.82 -14.30
N ILE A 251 -5.56 -14.92 -13.86
CA ILE A 251 -5.06 -15.98 -12.98
C ILE A 251 -4.42 -15.32 -11.77
N GLY A 252 -4.84 -15.74 -10.57
CA GLY A 252 -4.15 -15.43 -9.33
C GLY A 252 -3.26 -16.61 -8.90
N SER A 253 -2.01 -16.31 -8.55
CA SER A 253 -1.03 -17.30 -8.12
C SER A 253 -0.41 -16.91 -6.77
N ASN A 254 -0.01 -17.91 -5.97
CA ASN A 254 0.71 -17.67 -4.72
C ASN A 254 2.21 -17.39 -4.96
N GLN A 255 2.99 -17.15 -3.90
CA GLN A 255 4.43 -16.90 -3.94
C GLN A 255 5.26 -18.05 -4.50
N HIS A 256 4.70 -19.25 -4.61
CA HIS A 256 5.35 -20.42 -5.20
C HIS A 256 5.04 -20.60 -6.69
N GLY A 257 4.29 -19.65 -7.29
CA GLY A 257 3.85 -19.74 -8.68
C GLY A 257 2.68 -20.70 -8.92
N GLU A 258 2.07 -21.22 -7.85
CA GLU A 258 0.92 -22.10 -7.97
C GLU A 258 -0.35 -21.30 -8.20
N SER A 259 -1.09 -21.62 -9.24
CA SER A 259 -2.38 -20.98 -9.51
C SER A 259 -3.41 -21.38 -8.47
N VAL A 260 -3.98 -20.38 -7.78
CA VAL A 260 -4.99 -20.55 -6.74
C VAL A 260 -6.39 -20.20 -7.22
N ILE A 261 -6.50 -19.27 -8.18
CA ILE A 261 -7.77 -18.86 -8.78
C ILE A 261 -7.61 -18.58 -10.27
N ASP A 262 -8.63 -18.93 -11.04
CA ASP A 262 -8.74 -18.72 -12.49
C ASP A 262 -10.14 -18.21 -12.80
N TYR A 263 -10.26 -17.09 -13.53
CA TYR A 263 -11.55 -16.53 -13.89
C TYR A 263 -11.48 -15.68 -15.16
N LYS A 264 -12.62 -15.53 -15.80
CA LYS A 264 -12.80 -14.65 -16.95
C LYS A 264 -13.82 -13.57 -16.65
N ARG A 265 -13.67 -12.38 -17.24
CA ARG A 265 -14.63 -11.28 -17.09
C ARG A 265 -14.77 -10.43 -18.34
N TRP A 266 -15.91 -9.76 -18.48
CA TRP A 266 -16.18 -8.73 -19.46
C TRP A 266 -16.19 -7.37 -18.80
N VAL A 267 -15.41 -6.45 -19.32
CA VAL A 267 -15.27 -5.10 -18.77
C VAL A 267 -15.61 -4.09 -19.86
N MET A 268 -16.56 -3.22 -19.62
CA MET A 268 -16.87 -2.09 -20.48
C MET A 268 -15.95 -0.94 -20.11
N VAL A 269 -15.06 -0.55 -21.01
CA VAL A 269 -14.01 0.45 -20.80
C VAL A 269 -14.25 1.65 -21.71
N ARG A 270 -14.06 2.85 -21.17
CA ARG A 270 -14.15 4.12 -21.92
C ARG A 270 -13.04 4.22 -22.94
N LYS A 271 -13.31 4.94 -24.03
CA LYS A 271 -12.30 5.43 -24.98
C LYS A 271 -11.64 6.71 -24.46
N LYS A 272 -10.46 7.00 -24.99
CA LYS A 272 -9.82 8.31 -24.84
C LYS A 272 -10.65 9.34 -25.60
N ASN A 273 -10.93 10.46 -24.95
CA ASN A 273 -11.58 11.61 -25.58
C ASN A 273 -10.59 12.34 -26.47
#